data_0c309cc3205990056d483b679bdca061
#
_entry.id   0c309cc3205990056d483b679bdca061
#
_cell.length_a   1.000
_cell.length_b   1.000
_cell.length_c   1.000
_cell.angle_alpha   90.00
_cell.angle_beta   90.00
_cell.angle_gamma   90.00
#
_symmetry.space_group_name_H-M   'P 1'
#
loop_
_entity.id
_entity.type
_entity.pdbx_description
1 polymer ?
#
loop_
_entity_poly.entity_id
_entity_poly.type
_entity_poly.pdbx_seq_one_letter_code
_entity_poly.pdbx_strand_id
1 'polypeptide(L)'
;MFSLYATVLELAKGQFQPTGYDYIIHALGADARQRYCRQFLDGDYTYVQVPSLSVNVWLANQNWDLYRYILNGYEPYYDTEYSHILKKTDAPAPQAEVTVQAVQRDDGAWELRCQSSRTDCFVADVQITYDTAFADFGSALLALGRRAVTADTTCCAQPSLYYGLALPAAGTQNIPVLMQNGTGTAVLRGAYGKGVTLQLHSAVYQQAVRPLAG
;
A
#
# COMPACT_ATOMS: atom_id res chain seq x y z
N MET A 1 20.95 -5.63 -6.21
CA MET A 1 19.53 -6.00 -6.33
C MET A 1 18.96 -6.20 -4.94
N PHE A 2 17.80 -5.67 -4.67
CA PHE A 2 17.06 -5.88 -3.44
C PHE A 2 15.89 -6.83 -3.71
N SER A 3 15.50 -7.67 -2.75
CA SER A 3 14.39 -8.60 -2.91
C SER A 3 13.47 -8.56 -1.69
N LEU A 4 12.17 -8.47 -1.92
CA LEU A 4 11.19 -8.60 -0.84
C LEU A 4 11.07 -10.05 -0.34
N TYR A 5 11.59 -11.01 -1.12
CA TYR A 5 11.77 -12.40 -0.74
C TYR A 5 13.22 -12.81 -1.03
N ALA A 6 14.11 -12.52 -0.07
CA ALA A 6 15.54 -12.55 -0.27
C ALA A 6 16.17 -13.95 -0.24
N THR A 7 15.53 -14.95 0.37
CA THR A 7 16.11 -16.28 0.61
C THR A 7 16.80 -16.89 -0.61
N VAL A 8 16.14 -16.89 -1.77
CA VAL A 8 16.70 -17.48 -3.00
C VAL A 8 17.90 -16.69 -3.49
N LEU A 9 17.83 -15.36 -3.41
CA LEU A 9 18.88 -14.47 -3.83
C LEU A 9 20.11 -14.59 -2.91
N GLU A 10 19.88 -14.69 -1.60
CA GLU A 10 20.93 -14.85 -0.60
C GLU A 10 21.65 -16.19 -0.74
N LEU A 11 20.92 -17.27 -0.96
CA LEU A 11 21.48 -18.59 -1.24
C LEU A 11 22.32 -18.59 -2.53
N ALA A 12 21.81 -17.95 -3.59
CA ALA A 12 22.53 -17.90 -4.87
C ALA A 12 23.80 -17.08 -4.84
N LYS A 13 23.85 -16.02 -4.01
CA LYS A 13 24.98 -15.09 -3.91
C LYS A 13 25.89 -15.35 -2.74
N GLY A 14 25.50 -16.15 -1.76
CA GLY A 14 26.22 -16.34 -0.51
C GLY A 14 26.32 -15.06 0.34
N GLN A 15 25.39 -14.11 0.16
CA GLN A 15 25.40 -12.83 0.84
C GLN A 15 24.00 -12.52 1.41
N PHE A 16 23.95 -12.13 2.67
CA PHE A 16 22.71 -11.70 3.30
C PHE A 16 22.34 -10.27 2.92
N GLN A 17 21.04 -10.04 2.80
CA GLN A 17 20.51 -8.72 2.57
C GLN A 17 20.58 -7.88 3.86
N PRO A 18 20.86 -6.55 3.78
CA PRO A 18 21.06 -5.71 4.97
C PRO A 18 19.87 -5.63 5.92
N THR A 19 18.67 -5.94 5.44
CA THR A 19 17.44 -5.87 6.24
C THR A 19 17.42 -6.83 7.43
N GLY A 20 18.21 -7.91 7.39
CA GLY A 20 18.15 -8.99 8.38
C GLY A 20 16.88 -9.86 8.30
N TYR A 21 16.04 -9.65 7.28
CA TYR A 21 14.85 -10.44 7.03
C TYR A 21 14.92 -11.07 5.64
N ASP A 22 14.65 -12.36 5.55
CA ASP A 22 14.58 -13.12 4.31
C ASP A 22 13.31 -12.83 3.50
N TYR A 23 12.25 -12.36 4.18
CA TYR A 23 10.99 -11.99 3.57
C TYR A 23 10.35 -10.80 4.33
N ILE A 24 9.79 -9.83 3.59
CA ILE A 24 9.21 -8.63 4.19
C ILE A 24 8.10 -8.92 5.22
N ILE A 25 7.38 -10.03 5.07
CA ILE A 25 6.32 -10.42 6.02
C ILE A 25 6.86 -10.70 7.43
N HIS A 26 8.15 -11.02 7.54
CA HIS A 26 8.81 -11.26 8.84
C HIS A 26 9.19 -9.97 9.55
N ALA A 27 9.12 -8.82 8.88
CA ALA A 27 9.28 -7.50 9.49
C ALA A 27 8.02 -7.12 10.28
N LEU A 28 7.81 -7.77 11.43
CA LEU A 28 6.60 -7.62 12.24
C LEU A 28 6.63 -6.31 13.04
N GLY A 29 5.49 -5.61 13.03
CA GLY A 29 5.31 -4.34 13.74
C GLY A 29 5.80 -3.12 12.94
N ALA A 30 5.38 -1.93 13.39
CA ALA A 30 5.66 -0.67 12.69
C ALA A 30 7.16 -0.36 12.62
N ASP A 31 7.88 -0.54 13.72
CA ASP A 31 9.31 -0.23 13.80
C ASP A 31 10.16 -1.13 12.89
N ALA A 32 9.83 -2.44 12.84
CA ALA A 32 10.55 -3.38 11.98
C ALA A 32 10.32 -3.04 10.49
N ARG A 33 9.07 -2.73 10.12
CA ARG A 33 8.73 -2.29 8.75
C ARG A 33 9.41 -0.97 8.37
N GLN A 34 9.44 -0.02 9.29
CA GLN A 34 10.10 1.25 9.05
C GLN A 34 11.62 1.08 8.88
N ARG A 35 12.26 0.21 9.66
CA ARG A 35 13.68 -0.14 9.45
C ARG A 35 13.90 -0.82 8.10
N TYR A 36 13.05 -1.76 7.74
CA TYR A 36 13.11 -2.44 6.45
C TYR A 36 13.02 -1.44 5.28
N CYS A 37 12.04 -0.53 5.33
CA CYS A 37 11.85 0.52 4.33
C CYS A 37 13.07 1.46 4.24
N ARG A 38 13.62 1.90 5.38
CA ARG A 38 14.83 2.75 5.41
C ARG A 38 16.03 2.06 4.76
N GLN A 39 16.28 0.80 5.10
CA GLN A 39 17.38 0.05 4.51
C GLN A 39 17.24 -0.13 2.99
N PHE A 40 16.01 -0.26 2.51
CA PHE A 40 15.75 -0.23 1.08
C PHE A 40 16.10 1.12 0.45
N LEU A 41 15.65 2.22 1.04
CA LEU A 41 15.88 3.57 0.52
C LEU A 41 17.37 3.96 0.55
N ASP A 42 18.08 3.59 1.61
CA ASP A 42 19.50 3.90 1.80
C ASP A 42 20.43 3.08 0.88
N GLY A 43 19.94 1.96 0.36
CA GLY A 43 20.76 0.98 -0.36
C GLY A 43 21.02 1.25 -1.84
N ASP A 44 20.36 2.25 -2.44
CA ASP A 44 20.51 2.66 -3.86
C ASP A 44 20.56 1.47 -4.85
N TYR A 45 19.58 0.62 -4.81
CA TYR A 45 19.54 -0.62 -5.60
C TYR A 45 19.13 -0.36 -7.05
N THR A 46 19.92 -0.88 -8.00
CA THR A 46 19.58 -0.81 -9.43
C THR A 46 18.38 -1.67 -9.79
N TYR A 47 18.18 -2.79 -9.11
CA TYR A 47 17.07 -3.72 -9.35
C TYR A 47 16.37 -4.08 -8.05
N VAL A 48 15.05 -4.22 -8.14
CA VAL A 48 14.20 -4.71 -7.05
C VAL A 48 13.38 -5.88 -7.55
N GLN A 49 13.34 -6.94 -6.76
CA GLN A 49 12.43 -8.06 -6.97
C GLN A 49 11.27 -7.95 -6.00
N VAL A 50 10.05 -7.94 -6.52
CA VAL A 50 8.82 -8.00 -5.75
C VAL A 50 8.04 -9.27 -6.09
N PRO A 51 7.39 -9.93 -5.12
CA PRO A 51 6.53 -11.06 -5.41
C PRO A 51 5.41 -10.70 -6.38
N SER A 52 5.04 -11.64 -7.23
CA SER A 52 3.91 -11.46 -8.15
C SER A 52 2.63 -11.15 -7.37
N LEU A 53 1.88 -10.15 -7.84
CA LEU A 53 0.64 -9.72 -7.19
C LEU A 53 -0.46 -10.77 -7.29
N SER A 54 -0.43 -11.61 -8.32
CA SER A 54 -1.35 -12.76 -8.42
C SER A 54 -1.19 -13.76 -7.26
N VAL A 55 0.01 -13.82 -6.68
CA VAL A 55 0.32 -14.71 -5.55
C VAL A 55 0.22 -13.97 -4.21
N ASN A 56 0.58 -12.69 -4.16
CA ASN A 56 0.74 -11.94 -2.91
C ASN A 56 0.20 -10.50 -2.97
N VAL A 57 -0.99 -10.28 -3.53
CA VAL A 57 -1.62 -8.94 -3.62
C VAL A 57 -1.75 -8.25 -2.26
N TRP A 58 -2.01 -9.00 -1.19
CA TRP A 58 -2.10 -8.48 0.16
C TRP A 58 -0.78 -7.85 0.66
N LEU A 59 0.34 -8.28 0.10
CA LEU A 59 1.65 -7.80 0.51
C LEU A 59 1.84 -6.32 0.14
N ALA A 60 1.42 -5.91 -1.05
CA ALA A 60 1.43 -4.51 -1.47
C ALA A 60 0.55 -3.67 -0.55
N ASN A 61 -0.68 -4.13 -0.27
CA ASN A 61 -1.61 -3.42 0.59
C ASN A 61 -1.10 -3.28 2.03
N GLN A 62 -0.45 -4.31 2.57
CA GLN A 62 0.09 -4.26 3.94
C GLN A 62 1.39 -3.43 4.06
N ASN A 63 2.08 -3.18 2.96
CA ASN A 63 3.36 -2.48 2.90
C ASN A 63 3.32 -1.33 1.88
N TRP A 64 2.19 -0.64 1.78
CA TRP A 64 2.00 0.39 0.76
C TRP A 64 3.08 1.47 0.78
N ASP A 65 3.54 1.89 1.93
CA ASP A 65 4.62 2.88 2.05
C ASP A 65 5.89 2.47 1.28
N LEU A 66 6.27 1.18 1.34
CA LEU A 66 7.40 0.66 0.58
C LEU A 66 7.05 0.52 -0.91
N TYR A 67 5.89 -0.05 -1.23
CA TYR A 67 5.50 -0.27 -2.62
C TYR A 67 5.36 1.03 -3.41
N ARG A 68 4.85 2.10 -2.81
CA ARG A 68 4.76 3.39 -3.48
C ARG A 68 6.14 3.97 -3.83
N TYR A 69 7.18 3.75 -3.01
CA TYR A 69 8.55 4.13 -3.34
C TYR A 69 9.09 3.28 -4.51
N ILE A 70 8.86 1.97 -4.47
CA ILE A 70 9.26 1.09 -5.55
C ILE A 70 8.56 1.49 -6.86
N LEU A 71 7.24 1.65 -6.85
CA LEU A 71 6.46 1.99 -8.05
C LEU A 71 6.73 3.40 -8.60
N ASN A 72 7.26 4.31 -7.79
CA ASN A 72 7.70 5.62 -8.25
C ASN A 72 9.09 5.62 -8.86
N GLY A 73 10.01 4.90 -8.25
CA GLY A 73 11.43 4.94 -8.61
C GLY A 73 11.90 3.82 -9.53
N TYR A 74 11.02 2.88 -9.88
CA TYR A 74 11.37 1.71 -10.67
C TYR A 74 10.33 1.45 -11.76
N GLU A 75 10.75 0.81 -12.83
CA GLU A 75 9.91 0.38 -13.96
C GLU A 75 10.04 -1.12 -14.20
N PRO A 76 9.01 -1.80 -14.74
CA PRO A 76 9.07 -3.21 -15.08
C PRO A 76 10.27 -3.50 -16.01
N TYR A 77 11.04 -4.53 -15.64
CA TYR A 77 12.22 -4.96 -16.41
C TYR A 77 12.11 -6.41 -16.88
N TYR A 78 11.68 -7.29 -15.99
CA TYR A 78 11.53 -8.71 -16.32
C TYR A 78 10.52 -9.36 -15.37
N ASP A 79 9.64 -10.18 -15.91
CA ASP A 79 8.61 -10.91 -15.17
C ASP A 79 8.91 -12.40 -15.14
N THR A 80 8.66 -12.99 -14.00
CA THR A 80 8.63 -14.44 -13.79
C THR A 80 7.24 -14.85 -13.34
N GLU A 81 6.96 -16.15 -13.28
CA GLU A 81 5.70 -16.68 -12.75
C GLU A 81 5.44 -16.20 -11.29
N TYR A 82 6.50 -16.01 -10.50
CA TYR A 82 6.39 -15.74 -9.06
C TYR A 82 6.79 -14.33 -8.64
N SER A 83 7.41 -13.56 -9.51
CA SER A 83 7.92 -12.24 -9.15
C SER A 83 8.11 -11.31 -10.34
N HIS A 84 8.01 -10.02 -10.07
CA HIS A 84 8.40 -8.94 -10.96
C HIS A 84 9.79 -8.44 -10.59
N ILE A 85 10.68 -8.30 -11.57
CA ILE A 85 11.96 -7.62 -11.41
C ILE A 85 11.81 -6.23 -12.00
N LEU A 86 12.03 -5.23 -11.18
CA LEU A 86 11.94 -3.83 -11.55
C LEU A 86 13.34 -3.23 -11.60
N LYS A 87 13.57 -2.32 -12.54
CA LYS A 87 14.82 -1.59 -12.70
C LYS A 87 14.62 -0.15 -12.29
N LYS A 88 15.61 0.41 -11.56
CA LYS A 88 15.60 1.82 -11.19
C LYS A 88 15.50 2.70 -12.43
N THR A 89 14.67 3.74 -12.38
CA THR A 89 14.43 4.67 -13.46
C THR A 89 14.41 6.09 -12.95
N ASP A 90 14.96 7.01 -13.75
CA ASP A 90 14.87 8.45 -13.53
C ASP A 90 13.66 9.07 -14.26
N ALA A 91 12.89 8.26 -14.98
CA ALA A 91 11.69 8.73 -15.64
C ALA A 91 10.66 9.16 -14.59
N PRO A 92 10.06 10.35 -14.72
CA PRO A 92 9.09 10.85 -13.75
C PRO A 92 7.89 9.91 -13.65
N ALA A 93 7.31 9.81 -12.46
CA ALA A 93 6.02 9.15 -12.29
C ALA A 93 4.96 9.78 -13.21
N PRO A 94 3.96 9.01 -13.66
CA PRO A 94 2.89 9.54 -14.48
C PRO A 94 2.24 10.75 -13.82
N GLN A 95 2.15 11.88 -14.52
CA GLN A 95 1.43 13.03 -14.02
C GLN A 95 -0.07 12.83 -14.22
N ALA A 96 -0.84 13.12 -13.20
CA ALA A 96 -2.30 13.13 -13.27
C ALA A 96 -2.83 14.18 -12.31
N GLU A 97 -3.91 14.84 -12.69
CA GLU A 97 -4.71 15.59 -11.74
C GLU A 97 -5.84 14.71 -11.26
N VAL A 98 -5.98 14.58 -9.94
CA VAL A 98 -7.02 13.77 -9.33
C VAL A 98 -7.73 14.62 -8.28
N THR A 99 -9.05 14.71 -8.40
CA THR A 99 -9.89 15.27 -7.34
C THR A 99 -10.34 14.13 -6.43
N VAL A 100 -10.31 14.36 -5.13
CA VAL A 100 -10.73 13.40 -4.11
C VAL A 100 -11.90 13.98 -3.35
N GLN A 101 -13.02 13.26 -3.34
CA GLN A 101 -14.21 13.59 -2.57
C GLN A 101 -14.45 12.48 -1.53
N ALA A 102 -14.55 12.86 -0.27
CA ALA A 102 -14.91 11.95 0.82
C ALA A 102 -16.40 12.06 1.14
N VAL A 103 -17.09 10.93 1.16
CA VAL A 103 -18.53 10.84 1.45
C VAL A 103 -18.74 9.83 2.57
N GLN A 104 -19.40 10.25 3.65
CA GLN A 104 -19.80 9.32 4.70
C GLN A 104 -21.05 8.53 4.25
N ARG A 105 -21.02 7.22 4.41
CA ARG A 105 -22.10 6.31 4.08
C ARG A 105 -23.01 6.10 5.28
N ASP A 106 -24.21 5.59 5.04
CA ASP A 106 -25.20 5.29 6.10
C ASP A 106 -24.71 4.22 7.10
N ASP A 107 -23.79 3.36 6.66
CA ASP A 107 -23.17 2.33 7.51
C ASP A 107 -21.99 2.88 8.38
N GLY A 108 -21.73 4.18 8.33
CA GLY A 108 -20.65 4.85 9.03
C GLY A 108 -19.28 4.73 8.37
N ALA A 109 -19.17 4.01 7.26
CA ALA A 109 -17.96 3.96 6.45
C ALA A 109 -17.73 5.27 5.70
N TRP A 110 -16.49 5.56 5.33
CA TRP A 110 -16.14 6.65 4.44
C TRP A 110 -15.77 6.12 3.06
N GLU A 111 -16.43 6.63 2.04
CA GLU A 111 -16.10 6.35 0.64
C GLU A 111 -15.30 7.52 0.07
N LEU A 112 -14.11 7.23 -0.42
CA LEU A 112 -13.30 8.15 -1.20
C LEU A 112 -13.61 7.93 -2.67
N ARG A 113 -14.07 8.97 -3.35
CA ARG A 113 -14.33 9.00 -4.79
C ARG A 113 -13.26 9.84 -5.45
N CYS A 114 -12.45 9.19 -6.29
CA CYS A 114 -11.40 9.84 -7.04
C CYS A 114 -11.83 10.00 -8.50
N GLN A 115 -11.55 11.17 -9.07
CA GLN A 115 -11.85 11.50 -10.47
C GLN A 115 -10.63 12.15 -11.12
N SER A 116 -10.37 11.79 -12.37
CA SER A 116 -9.30 12.34 -13.20
C SER A 116 -9.77 12.46 -14.65
N SER A 117 -9.22 13.41 -15.39
CA SER A 117 -9.39 13.49 -16.85
C SER A 117 -8.63 12.39 -17.59
N ARG A 118 -7.70 11.74 -16.93
CA ARG A 118 -6.88 10.67 -17.45
C ARG A 118 -7.64 9.34 -17.43
N THR A 119 -7.71 8.63 -18.55
CA THR A 119 -8.54 7.42 -18.71
C THR A 119 -7.75 6.11 -18.67
N ASP A 120 -6.41 6.17 -18.74
CA ASP A 120 -5.57 4.98 -18.58
C ASP A 120 -5.58 4.46 -17.13
N CYS A 121 -5.06 3.25 -16.93
CA CYS A 121 -4.97 2.62 -15.62
C CYS A 121 -3.74 3.14 -14.87
N PHE A 122 -3.93 3.66 -13.69
CA PHE A 122 -2.84 4.05 -12.78
C PHE A 122 -3.31 3.97 -11.32
N VAL A 123 -2.39 4.06 -10.37
CA VAL A 123 -2.71 4.12 -8.94
C VAL A 123 -2.53 5.54 -8.46
N ALA A 124 -3.57 6.12 -7.87
CA ALA A 124 -3.49 7.37 -7.15
C ALA A 124 -3.05 7.10 -5.70
N ASP A 125 -1.95 7.73 -5.28
CA ASP A 125 -1.52 7.76 -3.89
C ASP A 125 -2.31 8.85 -3.17
N VAL A 126 -3.19 8.46 -2.25
CA VAL A 126 -4.08 9.37 -1.52
C VAL A 126 -3.67 9.41 -0.06
N GLN A 127 -3.35 10.59 0.45
CA GLN A 127 -3.08 10.81 1.86
C GLN A 127 -4.39 11.08 2.60
N ILE A 128 -4.65 10.29 3.65
CA ILE A 128 -5.79 10.47 4.55
C ILE A 128 -5.30 10.85 5.95
N THR A 129 -6.05 11.72 6.63
CA THR A 129 -5.87 12.02 8.05
C THR A 129 -7.16 11.71 8.78
N TYR A 130 -7.08 10.91 9.83
CA TYR A 130 -8.26 10.40 10.53
C TYR A 130 -7.94 10.09 11.99
N ASP A 131 -9.01 9.93 12.78
CA ASP A 131 -8.96 9.30 14.08
C ASP A 131 -10.09 8.27 14.25
N THR A 132 -10.05 7.53 15.35
CA THR A 132 -11.10 6.57 15.73
C THR A 132 -11.52 6.77 17.17
N ALA A 133 -12.83 6.65 17.39
CA ALA A 133 -13.40 6.52 18.73
C ALA A 133 -13.84 5.06 18.96
N PHE A 134 -13.68 4.59 20.18
CA PHE A 134 -14.06 3.23 20.60
C PHE A 134 -15.32 3.30 21.45
N ALA A 135 -16.28 2.43 21.16
CA ALA A 135 -17.58 2.39 21.86
C ALA A 135 -17.42 1.94 23.32
N ASP A 136 -16.42 1.10 23.60
CA ASP A 136 -16.18 0.53 24.92
C ASP A 136 -14.71 0.13 25.12
N PHE A 137 -14.36 -0.17 26.36
CA PHE A 137 -12.99 -0.57 26.73
C PHE A 137 -12.55 -1.87 26.04
N GLY A 138 -13.45 -2.81 25.80
CA GLY A 138 -13.15 -4.05 25.12
C GLY A 138 -12.72 -3.82 23.66
N SER A 139 -13.43 -2.94 22.95
CA SER A 139 -13.08 -2.52 21.59
C SER A 139 -11.74 -1.80 21.56
N ALA A 140 -11.47 -0.92 22.52
CA ALA A 140 -10.18 -0.25 22.65
C ALA A 140 -9.04 -1.24 22.93
N LEU A 141 -9.27 -2.21 23.82
CA LEU A 141 -8.29 -3.23 24.17
C LEU A 141 -7.97 -4.16 22.97
N LEU A 142 -8.99 -4.54 22.19
CA LEU A 142 -8.81 -5.31 20.96
C LEU A 142 -8.02 -4.55 19.90
N ALA A 143 -8.12 -3.23 19.87
CA ALA A 143 -7.36 -2.37 18.96
C ALA A 143 -5.94 -2.08 19.44
N LEU A 144 -5.60 -2.31 20.72
CA LEU A 144 -4.25 -2.14 21.25
C LEU A 144 -3.26 -3.05 20.52
N GLY A 145 -2.28 -2.42 19.87
CA GLY A 145 -1.27 -3.12 19.09
C GLY A 145 -1.76 -3.76 17.79
N ARG A 146 -3.03 -3.54 17.42
CA ARG A 146 -3.64 -3.99 16.16
C ARG A 146 -4.07 -2.81 15.32
N ARG A 147 -4.35 -3.08 14.06
CA ARG A 147 -4.83 -2.07 13.13
C ARG A 147 -6.34 -1.91 13.28
N ALA A 148 -6.77 -0.71 13.63
CA ALA A 148 -8.16 -0.42 13.98
C ALA A 148 -9.02 0.01 12.78
N VAL A 149 -8.41 0.32 11.64
CA VAL A 149 -9.08 0.78 10.43
C VAL A 149 -8.69 -0.12 9.26
N THR A 150 -9.64 -0.40 8.40
CA THR A 150 -9.42 -1.06 7.11
C THR A 150 -9.74 -0.09 5.98
N ALA A 151 -8.86 -0.03 4.98
CA ALA A 151 -9.12 0.65 3.73
C ALA A 151 -9.31 -0.40 2.63
N ASP A 152 -10.52 -0.48 2.12
CA ASP A 152 -10.86 -1.34 1.00
C ASP A 152 -10.46 -0.62 -0.29
N THR A 153 -9.31 -1.00 -0.84
CA THR A 153 -8.77 -0.40 -2.06
C THR A 153 -8.29 -1.50 -3.00
N THR A 154 -8.36 -1.25 -4.30
CA THR A 154 -7.79 -2.11 -5.31
C THR A 154 -6.58 -1.41 -5.91
N CYS A 155 -5.39 -1.95 -5.72
CA CYS A 155 -4.17 -1.37 -6.31
C CYS A 155 -3.64 -2.17 -7.51
N CYS A 156 -4.33 -3.22 -7.94
CA CYS A 156 -3.91 -4.13 -8.99
C CYS A 156 -5.08 -4.54 -9.89
N ALA A 157 -4.75 -4.95 -11.11
CA ALA A 157 -5.72 -5.27 -12.18
C ALA A 157 -6.66 -6.46 -11.90
N GLN A 158 -6.49 -7.18 -10.79
CA GLN A 158 -7.35 -8.32 -10.44
C GLN A 158 -8.29 -7.98 -9.28
N PRO A 159 -9.53 -7.57 -9.56
CA PRO A 159 -10.52 -7.22 -8.54
C PRO A 159 -10.97 -8.41 -7.65
N SER A 160 -10.66 -9.63 -8.03
CA SER A 160 -11.02 -10.85 -7.28
C SER A 160 -10.14 -11.12 -6.06
N LEU A 161 -8.97 -10.48 -5.94
CA LEU A 161 -8.03 -10.65 -4.83
C LEU A 161 -8.03 -9.40 -3.94
N TYR A 162 -9.11 -9.21 -3.24
CA TYR A 162 -9.37 -8.02 -2.47
C TYR A 162 -8.97 -8.23 -1.00
N TYR A 163 -7.94 -7.52 -0.57
CA TYR A 163 -7.52 -7.48 0.82
C TYR A 163 -7.43 -6.05 1.30
N GLY A 164 -8.21 -5.72 2.29
CA GLY A 164 -8.18 -4.40 2.90
C GLY A 164 -6.81 -4.04 3.45
N LEU A 165 -6.40 -2.81 3.21
CA LEU A 165 -5.23 -2.23 3.85
C LEU A 165 -5.54 -1.99 5.32
N ALA A 166 -4.76 -2.58 6.23
CA ALA A 166 -4.95 -2.41 7.65
C ALA A 166 -4.14 -1.23 8.20
N LEU A 167 -4.83 -0.27 8.80
CA LEU A 167 -4.28 1.01 9.25
C LEU A 167 -4.33 1.15 10.78
N PRO A 168 -3.44 1.98 11.39
CA PRO A 168 -3.49 2.28 12.83
C PRO A 168 -4.80 2.95 13.24
N ALA A 169 -5.01 3.16 14.53
CA ALA A 169 -6.22 3.76 15.07
C ALA A 169 -6.38 5.25 14.72
N ALA A 170 -5.29 5.95 14.52
CA ALA A 170 -5.31 7.37 14.15
C ALA A 170 -4.04 7.76 13.42
N GLY A 171 -4.05 8.89 12.77
CA GLY A 171 -2.89 9.53 12.16
C GLY A 171 -3.06 9.86 10.68
N THR A 172 -1.94 10.13 10.03
CA THR A 172 -1.87 10.39 8.60
C THR A 172 -1.27 9.19 7.89
N GLN A 173 -1.97 8.65 6.91
CA GLN A 173 -1.58 7.45 6.17
C GLN A 173 -1.77 7.67 4.67
N ASN A 174 -0.93 7.01 3.88
CA ASN A 174 -1.11 6.96 2.43
C ASN A 174 -1.81 5.66 2.05
N ILE A 175 -2.75 5.73 1.13
CA ILE A 175 -3.50 4.58 0.61
C ILE A 175 -3.50 4.59 -0.92
N PRO A 176 -3.41 3.40 -1.56
CA PRO A 176 -3.54 3.29 -3.00
C PRO A 176 -5.00 3.32 -3.42
N VAL A 177 -5.31 4.04 -4.47
CA VAL A 177 -6.61 4.00 -5.14
C VAL A 177 -6.40 3.70 -6.61
N LEU A 178 -6.87 2.54 -7.08
CA LEU A 178 -6.77 2.18 -8.49
C LEU A 178 -7.71 3.07 -9.30
N MET A 179 -7.13 3.77 -10.26
CA MET A 179 -7.85 4.60 -11.22
C MET A 179 -8.02 3.84 -12.54
N GLN A 180 -9.25 3.74 -13.00
CA GLN A 180 -9.59 3.13 -14.30
C GLN A 180 -10.68 3.98 -14.97
N ASN A 181 -10.49 4.29 -16.24
CA ASN A 181 -11.43 5.12 -17.00
C ASN A 181 -11.75 6.45 -16.30
N GLY A 182 -10.76 7.07 -15.68
CA GLY A 182 -10.89 8.35 -15.00
C GLY A 182 -11.52 8.30 -13.61
N THR A 183 -11.84 7.13 -13.08
CA THR A 183 -12.48 6.99 -11.77
C THR A 183 -11.77 5.96 -10.88
N GLY A 184 -11.85 6.16 -9.57
CA GLY A 184 -11.36 5.20 -8.58
C GLY A 184 -12.08 5.38 -7.26
N THR A 185 -12.18 4.32 -6.47
CA THR A 185 -12.83 4.35 -5.15
C THR A 185 -12.03 3.60 -4.11
N ALA A 186 -12.09 4.08 -2.88
CA ALA A 186 -11.64 3.34 -1.70
C ALA A 186 -12.68 3.50 -0.59
N VAL A 187 -12.86 2.48 0.23
CA VAL A 187 -13.79 2.52 1.35
C VAL A 187 -13.05 2.28 2.65
N LEU A 188 -13.17 3.24 3.57
CA LEU A 188 -12.55 3.20 4.89
C LEU A 188 -13.58 2.77 5.94
N ARG A 189 -13.22 1.80 6.76
CA ARG A 189 -14.09 1.31 7.84
C ARG A 189 -13.29 1.12 9.14
N GLY A 190 -13.98 1.30 10.28
CA GLY A 190 -13.48 0.78 11.53
C GLY A 190 -13.31 -0.74 11.45
N ALA A 191 -12.16 -1.26 11.87
CA ALA A 191 -11.97 -2.68 12.03
C ALA A 191 -12.81 -3.20 13.20
N TYR A 192 -13.15 -4.48 13.19
CA TYR A 192 -13.91 -5.14 14.26
C TYR A 192 -15.37 -4.70 14.42
N GLY A 193 -16.00 -4.17 13.37
CA GLY A 193 -17.45 -3.95 13.34
C GLY A 193 -17.92 -2.75 14.16
N LYS A 194 -18.99 -2.93 14.94
CA LYS A 194 -19.74 -1.82 15.59
C LYS A 194 -18.99 -1.07 16.70
N GLY A 195 -17.83 -1.56 17.13
CA GLY A 195 -17.09 -0.97 18.27
C GLY A 195 -16.12 0.16 17.94
N VAL A 196 -15.89 0.44 16.65
CA VAL A 196 -14.93 1.46 16.20
C VAL A 196 -15.61 2.43 15.24
N THR A 197 -15.66 3.69 15.64
CA THR A 197 -16.17 4.78 14.78
C THR A 197 -14.99 5.52 14.17
N LEU A 198 -14.97 5.61 12.84
CA LEU A 198 -13.96 6.34 12.09
C LEU A 198 -14.40 7.76 11.80
N GLN A 199 -13.56 8.73 12.11
CA GLN A 199 -13.73 10.12 11.72
C GLN A 199 -12.62 10.54 10.77
N LEU A 200 -12.96 10.81 9.52
CA LEU A 200 -12.04 11.28 8.49
C LEU A 200 -11.97 12.80 8.50
N HIS A 201 -10.76 13.36 8.62
CA HIS A 201 -10.52 14.81 8.65
C HIS A 201 -10.12 15.36 7.29
N SER A 202 -9.33 14.58 6.53
CA SER A 202 -8.92 14.97 5.18
C SER A 202 -8.61 13.75 4.32
N ALA A 203 -8.78 13.94 3.00
CA ALA A 203 -8.33 12.99 1.99
C ALA A 203 -7.80 13.83 0.80
N VAL A 204 -6.49 13.75 0.53
CA VAL A 204 -5.80 14.60 -0.44
C VAL A 204 -4.97 13.74 -1.40
N TYR A 205 -5.14 13.97 -2.69
CA TYR A 205 -4.29 13.35 -3.69
C TYR A 205 -2.84 13.87 -3.56
N GLN A 206 -1.89 12.94 -3.58
CA GLN A 206 -0.47 13.25 -3.51
C GLN A 206 0.19 13.13 -4.88
N GLN A 207 0.08 11.98 -5.50
CA GLN A 207 0.71 11.70 -6.78
C GLN A 207 0.12 10.46 -7.44
N ALA A 208 0.38 10.27 -8.73
CA ALA A 208 0.19 9.01 -9.40
C ALA A 208 1.42 8.12 -9.21
N VAL A 209 1.21 6.82 -9.10
CA VAL A 209 2.28 5.82 -9.14
C VAL A 209 2.02 4.85 -10.29
N ARG A 210 3.10 4.25 -10.82
CA ARG A 210 2.98 3.24 -11.87
C ARG A 210 2.34 1.98 -11.31
N PRO A 211 1.33 1.39 -11.97
CA PRO A 211 0.89 0.07 -11.62
C PRO A 211 2.00 -0.95 -11.92
N LEU A 212 2.07 -2.02 -11.14
CA LEU A 212 2.78 -3.21 -11.59
C LEU A 212 2.01 -3.77 -12.78
N ALA A 213 2.70 -4.09 -13.86
CA ALA A 213 2.08 -4.79 -14.98
C ALA A 213 1.46 -6.10 -14.47
N GLY A 214 0.18 -6.29 -14.77
CA GLY A 214 -0.55 -7.51 -14.42
C GLY A 214 -0.28 -8.61 -15.43
#